data_c635cebb1f0ad9442dfe3453f391bb21
#
_entry.id   c635cebb1f0ad9442dfe3453f391bb21
#
_cell.length_a   1.000
_cell.length_b   1.000
_cell.length_c   1.000
_cell.angle_alpha   90.00
_cell.angle_beta   90.00
_cell.angle_gamma   90.00
#
_symmetry.space_group_name_H-M   'P 1'
#
loop_
_entity.id
_entity.type
_entity.pdbx_description
1 polymer ?
#
loop_
_entity_poly.entity_id
_entity_poly.type
_entity_poly.pdbx_seq_one_letter_code
_entity_poly.pdbx_strand_id
1 'polypeptide(L)'
;LSDRVAKGYVASRNTCGRGVYHLYYRLYADKPFVAETQKDGRVRLAFSSRQVEVRIAVSTGLENALDALSEAEVWKQDFSALKADAASQWYAILERVKVSGAPQVEPLFYTSLYRVFHSPFKVTDDKMDTYLGTDGKVHKAQGSDYYSSWSLWDTYRTKFPLITLFQPGRSQAIMASLAQLYTTGKEDWSTPHECVPTVRTEHAIATLLDAYRKKVVAKDVLQKAYSGMVAEVKRLPLKSPDQCLEAASDFWALSELSKDLGKQSDCKKWKQRGEELFDSIWPREFMNIDANYTKMRGNGLYQGTRWQYRWGAPMFLDRMIALCGKDKLQKQLNTFFDEQLYNQGNEPDIHVPFLFGRLGQPLRTGKVVQELMLDSITHRYGGNDAYKTPFVGHAFKNAPLPKHGSSILSLLTSKNNETI
;
A
#
# COMPACT_ATOMS: atom_id res chain seq x y z
N LEU A 1 0.81 27.64 27.61
CA LEU A 1 -0.44 27.07 27.16
C LEU A 1 -1.57 27.68 27.94
N SER A 2 -2.73 27.90 27.32
CA SER A 2 -3.91 28.41 27.99
C SER A 2 -4.66 27.27 28.70
N ASP A 3 -5.67 27.61 29.50
CA ASP A 3 -6.59 26.64 30.10
C ASP A 3 -7.50 25.91 29.06
N ARG A 4 -7.34 26.22 27.77
CA ARG A 4 -8.09 25.63 26.64
C ARG A 4 -7.22 24.98 25.62
N VAL A 5 -5.89 25.02 25.77
CA VAL A 5 -4.95 24.47 24.78
C VAL A 5 -3.95 23.55 25.45
N ALA A 6 -3.85 22.32 24.96
CA ALA A 6 -2.81 21.38 25.32
C ALA A 6 -1.97 21.01 24.10
N LYS A 7 -0.69 20.74 24.28
CA LYS A 7 0.18 20.20 23.23
C LYS A 7 0.97 19.01 23.77
N GLY A 8 1.36 18.14 22.87
CA GLY A 8 2.17 16.99 23.19
C GLY A 8 2.53 16.19 21.95
N TYR A 9 3.03 15.00 22.19
CA TYR A 9 3.32 14.05 21.12
C TYR A 9 3.02 12.63 21.57
N VAL A 10 2.77 11.78 20.59
CA VAL A 10 2.76 10.32 20.73
C VAL A 10 4.01 9.79 20.04
N ALA A 11 4.82 9.04 20.77
CA ALA A 11 5.99 8.35 20.24
C ALA A 11 5.67 6.90 19.97
N SER A 12 5.98 6.41 18.78
CA SER A 12 5.78 5.03 18.40
C SER A 12 7.00 4.49 17.65
N ARG A 13 7.35 3.23 17.89
CA ARG A 13 8.39 2.58 17.09
C ARG A 13 7.89 2.39 15.67
N ASN A 14 8.77 2.60 14.70
CA ASN A 14 8.45 2.28 13.31
C ASN A 14 8.39 0.75 13.09
N THR A 15 7.87 0.34 11.94
CA THR A 15 7.49 -1.04 11.63
C THR A 15 8.62 -2.06 11.81
N CYS A 16 9.85 -1.66 11.53
CA CYS A 16 11.03 -2.54 11.69
C CYS A 16 11.82 -2.28 12.98
N GLY A 17 11.30 -1.43 13.89
CA GLY A 17 11.94 -1.12 15.16
C GLY A 17 13.25 -0.32 15.04
N ARG A 18 13.58 0.24 13.87
CA ARG A 18 14.84 0.96 13.60
C ARG A 18 14.86 2.39 14.13
N GLY A 19 13.70 2.97 14.36
CA GLY A 19 13.53 4.33 14.84
C GLY A 19 12.21 4.54 15.55
N VAL A 20 12.04 5.73 16.07
CA VAL A 20 10.81 6.21 16.73
C VAL A 20 10.31 7.41 15.96
N TYR A 21 9.09 7.35 15.46
CA TYR A 21 8.42 8.50 14.89
C TYR A 21 7.51 9.17 15.93
N HIS A 22 7.30 10.46 15.76
CA HIS A 22 6.47 11.27 16.63
C HIS A 22 5.28 11.80 15.84
N LEU A 23 4.09 11.67 16.44
CA LEU A 23 2.91 12.40 16.02
C LEU A 23 2.73 13.54 17.02
N TYR A 24 3.07 14.74 16.61
CA TYR A 24 2.86 15.94 17.41
C TYR A 24 1.41 16.36 17.31
N TYR A 25 0.83 16.83 18.40
CA TYR A 25 -0.53 17.31 18.41
C TYR A 25 -0.68 18.60 19.21
N ARG A 26 -1.64 19.40 18.80
CA ARG A 26 -2.15 20.54 19.56
C ARG A 26 -3.66 20.40 19.66
N LEU A 27 -4.14 20.30 20.90
CA LEU A 27 -5.55 20.16 21.24
C LEU A 27 -6.08 21.51 21.63
N TYR A 28 -7.24 21.87 21.09
CA TYR A 28 -7.99 23.08 21.41
C TYR A 28 -9.36 22.66 21.92
N ALA A 29 -9.82 23.30 23.02
CA ALA A 29 -11.16 23.08 23.56
C ALA A 29 -11.93 24.40 23.60
N ASP A 30 -13.23 24.36 23.34
CA ASP A 30 -14.12 25.51 23.43
C ASP A 30 -14.40 25.94 24.90
N LYS A 31 -14.11 25.05 25.86
CA LYS A 31 -14.26 25.25 27.30
C LYS A 31 -12.92 25.04 28.02
N PRO A 32 -12.71 25.77 29.15
CA PRO A 32 -11.49 25.56 29.94
C PRO A 32 -11.49 24.17 30.60
N PHE A 33 -10.29 23.61 30.77
CA PHE A 33 -10.04 22.35 31.44
C PHE A 33 -8.93 22.47 32.49
N VAL A 34 -8.95 21.56 33.45
CA VAL A 34 -7.83 21.29 34.34
C VAL A 34 -7.13 20.00 33.87
N ALA A 35 -5.85 20.08 33.64
CA ALA A 35 -5.03 18.93 33.22
C ALA A 35 -4.42 18.24 34.44
N GLU A 36 -4.66 16.95 34.61
CA GLU A 36 -4.14 16.12 35.71
C GLU A 36 -3.32 14.97 35.14
N THR A 37 -2.03 14.88 35.50
CA THR A 37 -1.21 13.74 35.16
C THR A 37 -1.52 12.55 36.07
N GLN A 38 -1.93 11.45 35.49
CA GLN A 38 -2.22 10.21 36.18
C GLN A 38 -0.92 9.42 36.52
N LYS A 39 -0.99 8.48 37.44
CA LYS A 39 0.16 7.66 37.89
C LYS A 39 0.77 6.80 36.76
N ASP A 40 -0.02 6.47 35.74
CA ASP A 40 0.39 5.69 34.56
C ASP A 40 0.91 6.56 33.40
N GLY A 41 1.08 7.87 33.63
CA GLY A 41 1.58 8.84 32.64
C GLY A 41 0.52 9.39 31.71
N ARG A 42 -0.73 8.93 31.78
CA ARG A 42 -1.85 9.52 31.01
C ARG A 42 -2.19 10.90 31.56
N VAL A 43 -2.65 11.77 30.70
CA VAL A 43 -3.16 13.09 31.09
C VAL A 43 -4.67 13.08 30.99
N ARG A 44 -5.33 13.38 32.09
CA ARG A 44 -6.77 13.60 32.16
C ARG A 44 -7.06 15.08 32.00
N LEU A 45 -7.97 15.42 31.09
CA LEU A 45 -8.52 16.76 30.94
C LEU A 45 -9.91 16.79 31.60
N ALA A 46 -10.06 17.54 32.68
CA ALA A 46 -11.31 17.67 33.41
C ALA A 46 -12.02 18.98 33.03
N PHE A 47 -13.25 18.87 32.57
CA PHE A 47 -14.09 19.98 32.16
C PHE A 47 -15.24 20.16 33.18
N SER A 48 -15.63 21.39 33.43
CA SER A 48 -16.84 21.71 34.23
C SER A 48 -18.13 21.58 33.41
N SER A 49 -18.06 21.55 32.09
CA SER A 49 -19.19 21.41 31.18
C SER A 49 -19.42 19.96 30.79
N ARG A 50 -20.69 19.56 30.60
CA ARG A 50 -21.07 18.24 30.07
C ARG A 50 -20.96 18.16 28.56
N GLN A 51 -20.89 19.30 27.88
CA GLN A 51 -20.74 19.36 26.41
C GLN A 51 -19.52 20.23 26.10
N VAL A 52 -18.58 19.65 25.37
CA VAL A 52 -17.32 20.28 25.01
C VAL A 52 -17.01 19.92 23.55
N GLU A 53 -16.63 20.92 22.76
CA GLU A 53 -16.04 20.70 21.45
C GLU A 53 -14.52 20.71 21.58
N VAL A 54 -13.88 19.66 21.05
CA VAL A 54 -12.43 19.52 21.03
C VAL A 54 -11.96 19.40 19.58
N ARG A 55 -10.93 20.14 19.21
CA ARG A 55 -10.26 20.08 17.91
C ARG A 55 -8.80 19.73 18.10
N ILE A 56 -8.29 18.85 17.25
CA ILE A 56 -6.91 18.40 17.33
C ILE A 56 -6.24 18.64 15.99
N ALA A 57 -5.20 19.48 16.00
CA ALA A 57 -4.27 19.61 14.91
C ALA A 57 -3.11 18.65 15.11
N VAL A 58 -2.61 18.03 14.05
CA VAL A 58 -1.52 17.06 14.09
C VAL A 58 -0.43 17.39 13.07
N SER A 59 0.81 17.06 13.41
CA SER A 59 1.95 17.08 12.50
C SER A 59 2.76 15.80 12.68
N THR A 60 3.19 15.20 11.57
CA THR A 60 4.05 14.02 11.57
C THR A 60 5.53 14.38 11.42
N GLY A 61 5.85 15.64 11.12
CA GLY A 61 7.20 16.08 10.85
C GLY A 61 7.82 16.90 11.97
N LEU A 62 7.15 17.97 12.37
CA LEU A 62 7.74 19.02 13.20
C LEU A 62 6.79 19.49 14.29
N GLU A 63 7.29 19.56 15.51
CA GLU A 63 6.53 20.10 16.64
C GLU A 63 6.09 21.57 16.40
N ASN A 64 7.01 22.39 15.89
CA ASN A 64 6.76 23.82 15.67
C ASN A 64 5.82 24.11 14.48
N ALA A 65 5.53 23.12 13.61
CA ALA A 65 4.55 23.31 12.56
C ALA A 65 3.15 23.64 13.12
N LEU A 66 2.83 23.12 14.30
CA LEU A 66 1.57 23.37 14.98
C LEU A 66 1.52 24.77 15.64
N ASP A 67 2.65 25.37 15.92
CA ASP A 67 2.73 26.73 16.49
C ASP A 67 2.36 27.79 15.45
N ALA A 68 2.47 27.48 14.17
CA ALA A 68 2.05 28.34 13.06
C ALA A 68 0.52 28.42 12.88
N LEU A 69 -0.23 27.54 13.53
CA LEU A 69 -1.69 27.50 13.45
C LEU A 69 -2.30 28.35 14.55
N SER A 70 -2.96 29.43 14.17
CA SER A 70 -3.65 30.30 15.12
C SER A 70 -4.94 29.68 15.65
N GLU A 71 -5.34 30.03 16.87
CA GLU A 71 -6.59 29.59 17.45
C GLU A 71 -7.80 30.06 16.62
N ALA A 72 -7.76 31.26 16.06
CA ALA A 72 -8.79 31.79 15.17
C ALA A 72 -8.99 30.94 13.90
N GLU A 73 -7.91 30.39 13.35
CA GLU A 73 -8.01 29.49 12.20
C GLU A 73 -8.62 28.14 12.57
N VAL A 74 -8.31 27.63 13.76
CA VAL A 74 -8.89 26.37 14.26
C VAL A 74 -10.40 26.49 14.43
N TRP A 75 -10.90 27.63 14.91
CA TRP A 75 -12.32 27.87 15.17
C TRP A 75 -13.06 28.60 14.03
N LYS A 76 -12.42 28.78 12.87
CA LYS A 76 -12.99 29.50 11.72
C LYS A 76 -14.30 28.89 11.20
N GLN A 77 -14.42 27.58 11.24
CA GLN A 77 -15.64 26.85 10.84
C GLN A 77 -16.26 26.17 12.04
N ASP A 78 -17.56 26.03 12.10
CA ASP A 78 -18.23 25.19 13.08
C ASP A 78 -18.06 23.68 12.76
N PHE A 79 -18.42 22.83 13.71
CA PHE A 79 -18.32 21.37 13.56
C PHE A 79 -19.12 20.84 12.39
N SER A 80 -20.32 21.38 12.15
CA SER A 80 -21.19 20.93 11.05
C SER A 80 -20.59 21.28 9.69
N ALA A 81 -20.00 22.46 9.57
CA ALA A 81 -19.31 22.90 8.36
C ALA A 81 -18.05 22.03 8.10
N LEU A 82 -17.24 21.75 9.10
CA LEU A 82 -16.08 20.86 8.98
C LEU A 82 -16.50 19.43 8.55
N LYS A 83 -17.55 18.91 9.16
CA LYS A 83 -18.10 17.59 8.81
C LYS A 83 -18.61 17.55 7.38
N ALA A 84 -19.32 18.59 6.95
CA ALA A 84 -19.84 18.70 5.60
C ALA A 84 -18.71 18.81 4.56
N ASP A 85 -17.68 19.61 4.86
CA ASP A 85 -16.50 19.75 3.99
C ASP A 85 -15.75 18.42 3.83
N ALA A 86 -15.45 17.73 4.95
CA ALA A 86 -14.82 16.42 4.90
C ALA A 86 -15.63 15.38 4.11
N ALA A 87 -16.96 15.37 4.30
CA ALA A 87 -17.86 14.51 3.54
C ALA A 87 -17.83 14.84 2.04
N SER A 88 -17.87 16.13 1.69
CA SER A 88 -17.81 16.61 0.30
C SER A 88 -16.52 16.17 -0.40
N GLN A 89 -15.38 16.29 0.29
CA GLN A 89 -14.08 15.87 -0.25
C GLN A 89 -14.05 14.36 -0.52
N TRP A 90 -14.60 13.53 0.37
CA TRP A 90 -14.72 12.10 0.13
C TRP A 90 -15.69 11.75 -0.99
N TYR A 91 -16.86 12.39 -1.04
CA TYR A 91 -17.81 12.19 -2.13
C TYR A 91 -17.21 12.55 -3.49
N ALA A 92 -16.44 13.64 -3.59
CA ALA A 92 -15.76 14.02 -4.82
C ALA A 92 -14.79 12.94 -5.36
N ILE A 93 -14.29 12.06 -4.50
CA ILE A 93 -13.48 10.91 -4.90
C ILE A 93 -14.37 9.70 -5.25
N LEU A 94 -15.30 9.35 -4.35
CA LEU A 94 -16.05 8.11 -4.43
C LEU A 94 -17.08 8.12 -5.57
N GLU A 95 -17.71 9.27 -5.84
CA GLU A 95 -18.73 9.42 -6.89
C GLU A 95 -18.19 9.42 -8.32
N ARG A 96 -16.87 9.37 -8.50
CA ARG A 96 -16.25 9.22 -9.83
C ARG A 96 -16.62 7.91 -10.51
N VAL A 97 -17.00 6.90 -9.74
CA VAL A 97 -17.58 5.66 -10.24
C VAL A 97 -18.93 5.43 -9.58
N LYS A 98 -19.94 5.22 -10.42
CA LYS A 98 -21.28 4.87 -9.96
C LYS A 98 -21.51 3.39 -10.23
N VAL A 99 -21.73 2.62 -9.16
CA VAL A 99 -22.08 1.20 -9.22
C VAL A 99 -23.58 1.08 -9.06
N SER A 100 -24.23 0.31 -9.91
CA SER A 100 -25.67 0.07 -9.86
C SER A 100 -26.01 -1.37 -10.27
N GLY A 101 -27.18 -1.85 -9.87
CA GLY A 101 -27.68 -3.19 -10.25
C GLY A 101 -27.21 -4.35 -9.41
N ALA A 102 -26.37 -4.11 -8.41
CA ALA A 102 -25.86 -5.13 -7.50
C ALA A 102 -25.86 -4.62 -6.05
N PRO A 103 -27.03 -4.51 -5.38
CA PRO A 103 -27.16 -3.90 -4.05
C PRO A 103 -26.24 -4.50 -2.99
N GLN A 104 -25.95 -5.80 -3.09
CA GLN A 104 -25.04 -6.51 -2.15
C GLN A 104 -23.57 -6.19 -2.37
N VAL A 105 -23.18 -5.72 -3.57
CA VAL A 105 -21.79 -5.43 -3.93
C VAL A 105 -21.45 -3.94 -3.75
N GLU A 106 -22.45 -3.07 -3.87
CA GLU A 106 -22.26 -1.61 -3.81
C GLU A 106 -21.57 -1.14 -2.51
N PRO A 107 -22.02 -1.53 -1.30
CA PRO A 107 -21.34 -1.14 -0.06
C PRO A 107 -19.90 -1.66 0.02
N LEU A 108 -19.66 -2.88 -0.46
CA LEU A 108 -18.32 -3.48 -0.50
C LEU A 108 -17.39 -2.70 -1.44
N PHE A 109 -17.89 -2.31 -2.61
CA PHE A 109 -17.14 -1.51 -3.59
C PHE A 109 -16.72 -0.18 -3.00
N TYR A 110 -17.65 0.62 -2.47
CA TYR A 110 -17.33 1.94 -1.92
C TYR A 110 -16.47 1.87 -0.66
N THR A 111 -16.68 0.88 0.21
CA THR A 111 -15.81 0.66 1.37
C THR A 111 -14.37 0.33 0.94
N SER A 112 -14.22 -0.52 -0.07
CA SER A 112 -12.90 -0.87 -0.61
C SER A 112 -12.24 0.33 -1.28
N LEU A 113 -12.98 1.08 -2.07
CA LEU A 113 -12.49 2.30 -2.73
C LEU A 113 -12.05 3.35 -1.69
N TYR A 114 -12.85 3.58 -0.66
CA TYR A 114 -12.49 4.46 0.46
C TYR A 114 -11.15 4.05 1.08
N ARG A 115 -10.94 2.76 1.37
CA ARG A 115 -9.71 2.23 1.95
C ARG A 115 -8.50 2.37 1.04
N VAL A 116 -8.67 2.28 -0.28
CA VAL A 116 -7.59 2.50 -1.25
C VAL A 116 -6.95 3.87 -1.07
N PHE A 117 -7.74 4.89 -0.73
CA PHE A 117 -7.26 6.27 -0.59
C PHE A 117 -6.72 6.64 0.81
N HIS A 118 -6.67 5.73 1.77
CA HIS A 118 -6.14 5.99 3.10
C HIS A 118 -4.62 6.14 3.12
N SER A 119 -3.90 5.48 2.21
CA SER A 119 -2.44 5.61 2.10
C SER A 119 -2.00 5.58 0.63
N PRO A 120 -0.87 6.15 0.26
CA PRO A 120 -0.08 7.04 1.10
C PRO A 120 -0.86 8.31 1.44
N PHE A 121 -0.54 8.93 2.55
CA PHE A 121 -1.18 10.17 2.96
C PHE A 121 -0.17 11.33 2.98
N LYS A 122 -0.70 12.54 2.90
CA LYS A 122 0.08 13.77 2.93
C LYS A 122 0.74 13.97 4.28
N VAL A 123 2.02 14.27 4.28
CA VAL A 123 2.83 14.58 5.46
C VAL A 123 3.48 15.96 5.40
N THR A 124 3.17 16.74 4.38
CA THR A 124 3.56 18.14 4.30
C THR A 124 2.81 18.95 5.33
N ASP A 125 3.53 19.78 6.08
CA ASP A 125 2.96 20.80 6.96
C ASP A 125 2.49 21.98 6.10
N ASP A 126 1.19 22.19 6.01
CA ASP A 126 0.58 23.18 5.11
C ASP A 126 1.04 24.60 5.40
N LYS A 127 1.26 24.97 6.65
CA LYS A 127 1.66 26.32 7.05
C LYS A 127 3.13 26.60 6.79
N MET A 128 3.98 25.59 6.89
CA MET A 128 5.41 25.73 6.72
C MET A 128 5.91 25.36 5.33
N ASP A 129 5.06 24.70 4.55
CA ASP A 129 5.41 24.09 3.26
C ASP A 129 6.66 23.20 3.37
N THR A 130 6.71 22.37 4.44
CA THR A 130 7.86 21.52 4.77
C THR A 130 7.44 20.09 5.09
N TYR A 131 8.39 19.17 4.98
CA TYR A 131 8.24 17.78 5.40
C TYR A 131 9.56 17.24 5.95
N LEU A 132 9.49 16.20 6.79
CA LEU A 132 10.65 15.44 7.25
C LEU A 132 11.00 14.35 6.24
N GLY A 133 12.20 14.38 5.69
CA GLY A 133 12.69 13.38 4.75
C GLY A 133 13.22 12.12 5.44
N THR A 134 13.42 11.06 4.66
CA THR A 134 14.01 9.78 5.11
C THR A 134 15.46 9.93 5.56
N ASP A 135 16.12 11.02 5.18
CA ASP A 135 17.46 11.40 5.63
C ASP A 135 17.49 12.13 6.99
N GLY A 136 16.34 12.30 7.63
CA GLY A 136 16.19 13.01 8.89
C GLY A 136 16.28 14.51 8.80
N LYS A 137 16.24 15.07 7.57
CA LYS A 137 16.30 16.53 7.34
C LYS A 137 14.95 17.08 6.98
N VAL A 138 14.75 18.34 7.31
CA VAL A 138 13.57 19.09 6.90
C VAL A 138 13.78 19.61 5.49
N HIS A 139 12.84 19.30 4.60
CA HIS A 139 12.82 19.72 3.21
C HIS A 139 11.66 20.67 2.94
N LYS A 140 11.82 21.55 1.93
CA LYS A 140 10.73 22.36 1.38
C LYS A 140 9.93 21.55 0.38
N ALA A 141 8.62 21.62 0.48
CA ALA A 141 7.71 20.93 -0.44
C ALA A 141 7.54 21.68 -1.78
N GLN A 142 7.87 22.96 -1.81
CA GLN A 142 7.87 23.82 -3.02
C GLN A 142 6.51 23.84 -3.71
N GLY A 143 5.42 23.89 -2.93
CA GLY A 143 4.06 23.91 -3.43
C GLY A 143 3.54 22.56 -3.95
N SER A 144 4.28 21.47 -3.76
CA SER A 144 3.85 20.11 -4.08
C SER A 144 3.79 19.28 -2.81
N ASP A 145 2.63 18.69 -2.52
CA ASP A 145 2.47 17.84 -1.34
C ASP A 145 3.43 16.65 -1.35
N TYR A 146 4.05 16.40 -0.20
CA TYR A 146 4.84 15.19 0.02
C TYR A 146 4.01 14.12 0.72
N TYR A 147 4.07 12.91 0.17
CA TYR A 147 3.34 11.75 0.65
C TYR A 147 4.28 10.70 1.25
N SER A 148 3.81 9.99 2.27
CA SER A 148 4.51 8.87 2.90
C SER A 148 3.54 7.79 3.37
N SER A 149 4.01 6.81 4.12
CA SER A 149 3.29 5.58 4.51
C SER A 149 3.18 4.59 3.34
N TRP A 150 4.35 4.14 2.90
CA TRP A 150 4.48 3.22 1.79
C TRP A 150 4.27 1.76 2.20
N SER A 151 3.70 0.99 1.31
CA SER A 151 3.59 -0.47 1.34
C SER A 151 3.50 -0.97 -0.10
N LEU A 152 4.61 -0.84 -0.85
CA LEU A 152 4.60 -1.06 -2.30
C LEU A 152 4.43 -2.53 -2.67
N TRP A 153 5.06 -3.43 -1.93
CA TRP A 153 4.88 -4.87 -2.12
C TRP A 153 3.39 -5.27 -2.11
N ASP A 154 2.60 -4.63 -1.24
CA ASP A 154 1.16 -4.84 -1.13
C ASP A 154 0.38 -4.12 -2.24
N THR A 155 0.85 -2.99 -2.76
CA THR A 155 0.01 -2.01 -3.44
C THR A 155 0.40 -1.71 -4.90
N TYR A 156 1.60 -2.08 -5.33
CA TYR A 156 2.09 -1.68 -6.65
C TYR A 156 1.29 -2.29 -7.81
N ARG A 157 0.74 -3.49 -7.63
CA ARG A 157 0.04 -4.24 -8.69
C ARG A 157 -1.31 -3.64 -9.05
N THR A 158 -2.05 -3.11 -8.07
CA THR A 158 -3.46 -2.74 -8.25
C THR A 158 -3.78 -1.34 -7.75
N LYS A 159 -3.37 -0.99 -6.53
CA LYS A 159 -3.74 0.27 -5.88
C LYS A 159 -3.20 1.50 -6.60
N PHE A 160 -1.91 1.55 -6.93
CA PHE A 160 -1.33 2.71 -7.59
C PHE A 160 -1.85 2.92 -9.01
N PRO A 161 -2.01 1.88 -9.85
CA PRO A 161 -2.75 2.02 -11.11
C PRO A 161 -4.14 2.60 -10.95
N LEU A 162 -4.88 2.17 -9.91
CA LEU A 162 -6.21 2.68 -9.61
C LEU A 162 -6.19 4.15 -9.18
N ILE A 163 -5.31 4.53 -8.25
CA ILE A 163 -5.16 5.94 -7.83
C ILE A 163 -4.83 6.83 -9.04
N THR A 164 -3.94 6.36 -9.92
CA THR A 164 -3.58 7.08 -11.15
C THR A 164 -4.77 7.30 -12.07
N LEU A 165 -5.64 6.30 -12.20
CA LEU A 165 -6.85 6.39 -13.01
C LEU A 165 -7.86 7.39 -12.41
N PHE A 166 -8.09 7.34 -11.11
CA PHE A 166 -9.14 8.12 -10.46
C PHE A 166 -8.70 9.53 -10.06
N GLN A 167 -7.43 9.70 -9.71
CA GLN A 167 -6.89 10.95 -9.13
C GLN A 167 -5.52 11.30 -9.75
N PRO A 168 -5.44 11.56 -11.06
CA PRO A 168 -4.16 11.78 -11.74
C PRO A 168 -3.34 12.92 -11.15
N GLY A 169 -3.98 14.02 -10.74
CA GLY A 169 -3.28 15.15 -10.10
C GLY A 169 -2.66 14.77 -8.76
N ARG A 170 -3.39 14.04 -7.90
CA ARG A 170 -2.86 13.53 -6.63
C ARG A 170 -1.78 12.47 -6.86
N SER A 171 -1.98 11.61 -7.87
CA SER A 171 -0.99 10.61 -8.26
C SER A 171 0.34 11.24 -8.66
N GLN A 172 0.32 12.41 -9.31
CA GLN A 172 1.54 13.13 -9.66
C GLN A 172 2.38 13.46 -8.43
N ALA A 173 1.78 14.03 -7.39
CA ALA A 173 2.48 14.36 -6.14
C ALA A 173 2.95 13.10 -5.39
N ILE A 174 2.13 12.05 -5.37
CA ILE A 174 2.50 10.75 -4.79
C ILE A 174 3.71 10.16 -5.51
N MET A 175 3.73 10.15 -6.84
CA MET A 175 4.83 9.58 -7.62
C MET A 175 6.11 10.43 -7.51
N ALA A 176 5.98 11.75 -7.42
CA ALA A 176 7.11 12.63 -7.13
C ALA A 176 7.72 12.32 -5.75
N SER A 177 6.87 12.12 -4.74
CA SER A 177 7.31 11.73 -3.39
C SER A 177 7.99 10.36 -3.37
N LEU A 178 7.47 9.40 -4.13
CA LEU A 178 8.08 8.07 -4.27
C LEU A 178 9.46 8.16 -4.94
N ALA A 179 9.58 8.97 -6.00
CA ALA A 179 10.87 9.21 -6.67
C ALA A 179 11.87 9.91 -5.76
N GLN A 180 11.40 10.81 -4.87
CA GLN A 180 12.23 11.54 -3.93
C GLN A 180 12.95 10.62 -2.94
N LEU A 181 12.37 9.47 -2.58
CA LEU A 181 13.02 8.47 -1.72
C LEU A 181 14.42 8.07 -2.25
N TYR A 182 14.59 8.01 -3.57
CA TYR A 182 15.87 7.66 -4.19
C TYR A 182 16.96 8.74 -4.02
N THR A 183 16.59 9.95 -3.63
CA THR A 183 17.51 11.07 -3.39
C THR A 183 17.73 11.36 -1.91
N THR A 184 16.76 11.03 -1.05
CA THR A 184 16.85 11.22 0.41
C THR A 184 17.24 9.96 1.18
N GLY A 185 17.20 8.81 0.55
CA GLY A 185 17.54 7.52 1.16
C GLY A 185 16.34 6.57 1.19
N LYS A 186 16.27 5.71 0.15
CA LYS A 186 15.28 4.63 0.08
C LYS A 186 15.84 3.36 0.74
N GLU A 187 15.07 2.80 1.64
CA GLU A 187 15.24 1.44 2.16
C GLU A 187 13.95 0.66 1.96
N ASP A 188 14.03 -0.67 1.95
CA ASP A 188 12.84 -1.53 1.76
C ASP A 188 11.91 -1.52 2.97
N TRP A 189 12.43 -1.15 4.12
CA TRP A 189 11.69 -0.94 5.36
C TRP A 189 11.89 0.49 5.85
N SER A 190 11.12 0.88 6.85
CA SER A 190 11.25 2.22 7.43
C SER A 190 12.68 2.56 7.78
N THR A 191 13.12 3.75 7.40
CA THR A 191 14.38 4.32 7.89
C THR A 191 14.23 4.76 9.36
N PRO A 192 15.34 5.03 10.08
CA PRO A 192 15.26 5.56 11.43
C PRO A 192 14.55 6.90 11.55
N HIS A 193 14.42 7.64 10.45
CA HIS A 193 13.89 9.01 10.39
C HIS A 193 12.51 9.10 9.74
N GLU A 194 11.89 7.96 9.40
CA GLU A 194 10.53 7.98 8.83
C GLU A 194 9.55 8.67 9.77
N CYS A 195 8.83 9.62 9.23
CA CYS A 195 7.82 10.38 9.98
C CYS A 195 6.52 9.58 10.18
N VAL A 196 6.34 8.48 9.45
CA VAL A 196 5.19 7.58 9.53
C VAL A 196 5.64 6.15 9.19
N PRO A 197 4.89 5.11 9.60
CA PRO A 197 5.24 3.74 9.29
C PRO A 197 5.31 3.48 7.79
N THR A 198 6.40 2.88 7.35
CA THR A 198 6.63 2.39 5.99
C THR A 198 7.04 0.92 6.07
N VAL A 199 6.47 0.10 5.21
CA VAL A 199 6.82 -1.30 5.05
C VAL A 199 7.04 -1.60 3.59
N ARG A 200 8.07 -2.38 3.29
CA ARG A 200 8.32 -2.98 1.97
C ARG A 200 8.10 -2.02 0.80
N THR A 201 9.16 -1.28 0.45
CA THR A 201 9.16 -0.33 -0.68
C THR A 201 9.75 -0.92 -1.96
N GLU A 202 9.89 -2.25 -2.03
CA GLU A 202 10.23 -2.98 -3.25
C GLU A 202 9.21 -2.66 -4.35
N HIS A 203 9.60 -2.79 -5.60
CA HIS A 203 8.78 -2.52 -6.79
C HIS A 203 8.42 -1.04 -7.02
N ALA A 204 9.12 -0.11 -6.34
CA ALA A 204 8.96 1.33 -6.60
C ALA A 204 9.28 1.68 -8.05
N ILE A 205 10.29 1.03 -8.67
CA ILE A 205 10.68 1.24 -10.06
C ILE A 205 9.53 0.87 -11.01
N ALA A 206 8.87 -0.26 -10.76
CA ALA A 206 7.72 -0.70 -11.57
C ALA A 206 6.55 0.29 -11.47
N THR A 207 6.28 0.79 -10.26
CA THR A 207 5.25 1.80 -10.01
C THR A 207 5.55 3.11 -10.74
N LEU A 208 6.78 3.57 -10.68
CA LEU A 208 7.22 4.81 -11.35
C LEU A 208 7.25 4.67 -12.88
N LEU A 209 7.62 3.50 -13.40
CA LEU A 209 7.55 3.19 -14.83
C LEU A 209 6.11 3.27 -15.36
N ASP A 210 5.17 2.67 -14.64
CA ASP A 210 3.73 2.73 -15.00
C ASP A 210 3.22 4.17 -15.01
N ALA A 211 3.52 4.93 -13.97
CA ALA A 211 3.15 6.34 -13.85
C ALA A 211 3.79 7.20 -14.96
N TYR A 212 5.03 6.94 -15.32
CA TYR A 212 5.70 7.64 -16.41
C TYR A 212 5.04 7.38 -17.76
N ARG A 213 4.75 6.12 -18.09
CA ARG A 213 4.08 5.73 -19.33
C ARG A 213 2.65 6.28 -19.43
N LYS A 214 2.01 6.51 -18.29
CA LYS A 214 0.70 7.19 -18.16
C LYS A 214 0.82 8.73 -18.12
N LYS A 215 2.03 9.29 -18.28
CA LYS A 215 2.29 10.74 -18.26
C LYS A 215 1.93 11.43 -16.94
N VAL A 216 1.99 10.70 -15.83
CA VAL A 216 1.70 11.22 -14.49
C VAL A 216 2.96 11.76 -13.82
N VAL A 217 4.13 11.17 -14.08
CA VAL A 217 5.41 11.66 -13.57
C VAL A 217 6.28 12.16 -14.70
N ALA A 218 6.98 13.30 -14.48
CA ALA A 218 7.82 13.90 -15.48
C ALA A 218 9.18 13.20 -15.62
N LYS A 219 9.78 13.31 -16.81
CA LYS A 219 11.05 12.65 -17.15
C LYS A 219 12.21 13.10 -16.27
N ASP A 220 12.29 14.38 -15.96
CA ASP A 220 13.37 14.98 -15.14
C ASP A 220 13.33 14.46 -13.69
N VAL A 221 12.15 14.22 -13.14
CA VAL A 221 11.97 13.58 -11.81
C VAL A 221 12.61 12.20 -11.79
N LEU A 222 12.35 11.39 -12.81
CA LEU A 222 12.91 10.05 -12.92
C LEU A 222 14.41 10.07 -13.24
N GLN A 223 14.89 11.06 -14.01
CA GLN A 223 16.31 11.21 -14.26
C GLN A 223 17.10 11.53 -12.98
N LYS A 224 16.54 12.33 -12.08
CA LYS A 224 17.13 12.61 -10.75
C LYS A 224 17.18 11.38 -9.86
N ALA A 225 16.12 10.54 -9.88
CA ALA A 225 16.01 9.32 -9.10
C ALA A 225 16.83 8.12 -9.66
N TYR A 226 17.23 8.18 -10.91
CA TYR A 226 17.75 7.05 -11.67
C TYR A 226 18.99 6.38 -11.04
N SER A 227 19.94 7.17 -10.56
CA SER A 227 21.15 6.63 -9.91
C SER A 227 20.82 5.83 -8.64
N GLY A 228 19.83 6.29 -7.87
CA GLY A 228 19.32 5.59 -6.69
C GLY A 228 18.64 4.27 -7.07
N MET A 229 17.85 4.25 -8.16
CA MET A 229 17.21 3.03 -8.69
C MET A 229 18.27 2.00 -9.11
N VAL A 230 19.32 2.42 -9.79
CA VAL A 230 20.46 1.55 -10.15
C VAL A 230 21.17 1.02 -8.91
N ALA A 231 21.32 1.83 -7.88
CA ALA A 231 21.92 1.40 -6.61
C ALA A 231 21.04 0.38 -5.89
N GLU A 232 19.72 0.56 -5.91
CA GLU A 232 18.75 -0.37 -5.33
C GLU A 232 18.85 -1.76 -5.95
N VAL A 233 18.70 -1.88 -7.26
CA VAL A 233 18.67 -3.19 -7.93
C VAL A 233 19.98 -3.97 -7.76
N LYS A 234 21.09 -3.32 -7.50
CA LYS A 234 22.38 -3.97 -7.16
C LYS A 234 22.42 -4.60 -5.77
N ARG A 235 21.50 -4.19 -4.88
CA ARG A 235 21.45 -4.63 -3.47
C ARG A 235 20.29 -5.60 -3.22
N LEU A 236 19.45 -5.88 -4.22
CA LEU A 236 18.31 -6.76 -4.04
C LEU A 236 18.73 -8.13 -3.52
N PRO A 237 18.01 -8.69 -2.55
CA PRO A 237 18.30 -10.01 -2.02
C PRO A 237 17.95 -11.08 -3.07
N LEU A 238 18.82 -12.10 -3.21
CA LEU A 238 18.67 -13.22 -4.15
C LEU A 238 18.80 -14.56 -3.44
N LYS A 239 18.34 -14.66 -2.18
CA LYS A 239 18.55 -15.83 -1.30
C LYS A 239 17.47 -16.89 -1.47
N SER A 240 16.27 -16.52 -1.87
CA SER A 240 15.13 -17.43 -2.01
C SER A 240 14.48 -17.26 -3.39
N PRO A 241 13.71 -18.27 -3.86
CA PRO A 241 13.09 -18.22 -5.19
C PRO A 241 12.14 -17.04 -5.41
N ASP A 242 11.38 -16.63 -4.39
CA ASP A 242 10.51 -15.45 -4.42
C ASP A 242 11.32 -14.16 -4.58
N GLN A 243 12.38 -13.96 -3.78
CA GLN A 243 13.27 -12.82 -3.92
C GLN A 243 13.89 -12.74 -5.32
N CYS A 244 14.25 -13.88 -5.91
CA CYS A 244 14.76 -13.92 -7.27
C CYS A 244 13.72 -13.50 -8.31
N LEU A 245 12.46 -13.91 -8.18
CA LEU A 245 11.37 -13.47 -9.07
C LEU A 245 11.04 -11.99 -8.91
N GLU A 246 11.01 -11.51 -7.66
CA GLU A 246 10.81 -10.09 -7.35
C GLU A 246 11.94 -9.25 -7.93
N ALA A 247 13.20 -9.66 -7.72
CA ALA A 247 14.37 -8.99 -8.29
C ALA A 247 14.37 -9.02 -9.84
N ALA A 248 14.00 -10.15 -10.46
CA ALA A 248 13.87 -10.22 -11.92
C ALA A 248 12.85 -9.21 -12.44
N SER A 249 11.74 -9.02 -11.72
CA SER A 249 10.71 -8.04 -12.04
C SER A 249 11.23 -6.60 -11.93
N ASP A 250 12.02 -6.28 -10.92
CA ASP A 250 12.62 -4.96 -10.76
C ASP A 250 13.74 -4.70 -11.79
N PHE A 251 14.53 -5.70 -12.15
CA PHE A 251 15.46 -5.60 -13.28
C PHE A 251 14.74 -5.34 -14.60
N TRP A 252 13.63 -6.03 -14.85
CA TRP A 252 12.78 -5.76 -16.01
C TRP A 252 12.25 -4.33 -16.00
N ALA A 253 11.71 -3.88 -14.88
CA ALA A 253 11.17 -2.52 -14.75
C ALA A 253 12.25 -1.46 -15.00
N LEU A 254 13.46 -1.64 -14.44
CA LEU A 254 14.58 -0.73 -14.68
C LEU A 254 15.06 -0.77 -16.13
N SER A 255 15.03 -1.94 -16.80
CA SER A 255 15.39 -2.04 -18.21
C SER A 255 14.44 -1.26 -19.10
N GLU A 256 13.12 -1.39 -18.85
CA GLU A 256 12.10 -0.66 -19.58
C GLU A 256 12.16 0.85 -19.31
N LEU A 257 12.38 1.25 -18.07
CA LEU A 257 12.59 2.65 -17.72
C LEU A 257 13.86 3.22 -18.39
N SER A 258 14.95 2.45 -18.41
CA SER A 258 16.20 2.83 -19.08
C SER A 258 15.97 3.07 -20.58
N LYS A 259 15.20 2.19 -21.22
CA LYS A 259 14.78 2.34 -22.63
C LYS A 259 14.02 3.64 -22.84
N ASP A 260 13.01 3.91 -22.03
CA ASP A 260 12.15 5.09 -22.14
C ASP A 260 12.93 6.40 -21.85
N LEU A 261 13.97 6.33 -21.01
CA LEU A 261 14.87 7.46 -20.72
C LEU A 261 16.02 7.61 -21.77
N GLY A 262 16.13 6.71 -22.73
CA GLY A 262 17.17 6.75 -23.77
C GLY A 262 18.52 6.15 -23.36
N LYS A 263 18.60 5.42 -22.24
CA LYS A 263 19.82 4.78 -21.70
C LYS A 263 20.00 3.36 -22.23
N GLN A 264 20.37 3.24 -23.50
CA GLN A 264 20.40 1.97 -24.25
C GLN A 264 21.33 0.90 -23.63
N SER A 265 22.50 1.28 -23.12
CA SER A 265 23.44 0.36 -22.50
C SER A 265 22.84 -0.26 -21.22
N ASP A 266 22.24 0.57 -20.36
CA ASP A 266 21.58 0.13 -19.14
C ASP A 266 20.34 -0.74 -19.44
N CYS A 267 19.56 -0.36 -20.46
CA CYS A 267 18.44 -1.16 -20.92
C CYS A 267 18.88 -2.60 -21.25
N LYS A 268 19.90 -2.79 -22.10
CA LYS A 268 20.42 -4.11 -22.44
C LYS A 268 20.93 -4.88 -21.23
N LYS A 269 21.70 -4.23 -20.37
CA LYS A 269 22.26 -4.81 -19.15
C LYS A 269 21.18 -5.34 -18.20
N TRP A 270 20.20 -4.50 -17.87
CA TRP A 270 19.17 -4.88 -16.90
C TRP A 270 18.17 -5.88 -17.47
N LYS A 271 17.87 -5.79 -18.78
CA LYS A 271 17.07 -6.80 -19.47
C LYS A 271 17.73 -8.17 -19.38
N GLN A 272 18.98 -8.27 -19.79
CA GLN A 272 19.74 -9.51 -19.72
C GLN A 272 19.77 -10.09 -18.30
N ARG A 273 20.06 -9.22 -17.31
CA ARG A 273 20.11 -9.67 -15.91
C ARG A 273 18.78 -10.20 -15.40
N GLY A 274 17.66 -9.56 -15.75
CA GLY A 274 16.32 -10.01 -15.37
C GLY A 274 15.96 -11.35 -16.04
N GLU A 275 16.26 -11.50 -17.33
CA GLU A 275 16.03 -12.74 -18.09
C GLU A 275 16.87 -13.90 -17.56
N GLU A 276 18.17 -13.71 -17.32
CA GLU A 276 19.05 -14.73 -16.76
C GLU A 276 18.58 -15.21 -15.39
N LEU A 277 18.18 -14.28 -14.54
CA LEU A 277 17.70 -14.61 -13.21
C LEU A 277 16.38 -15.38 -13.27
N PHE A 278 15.43 -14.91 -14.07
CA PHE A 278 14.16 -15.60 -14.28
C PHE A 278 14.36 -17.03 -14.80
N ASP A 279 15.20 -17.21 -15.81
CA ASP A 279 15.48 -18.50 -16.44
C ASP A 279 16.19 -19.48 -15.50
N SER A 280 17.00 -18.97 -14.58
CA SER A 280 17.69 -19.82 -13.61
C SER A 280 16.75 -20.34 -12.51
N ILE A 281 15.64 -19.62 -12.23
CA ILE A 281 14.77 -19.91 -11.08
C ILE A 281 13.43 -20.51 -11.51
N TRP A 282 12.70 -19.85 -12.43
CA TRP A 282 11.32 -20.21 -12.71
C TRP A 282 11.15 -21.65 -13.26
N PRO A 283 11.97 -22.15 -14.22
CA PRO A 283 11.84 -23.52 -14.71
C PRO A 283 12.10 -24.57 -13.63
N ARG A 284 13.05 -24.29 -12.73
CA ARG A 284 13.45 -25.22 -11.68
C ARG A 284 12.43 -25.28 -10.53
N GLU A 285 11.95 -24.12 -10.08
CA GLU A 285 11.15 -24.01 -8.84
C GLU A 285 9.65 -24.01 -9.10
N PHE A 286 9.19 -23.56 -10.27
CA PHE A 286 7.79 -23.21 -10.48
C PHE A 286 7.13 -23.85 -11.72
N MET A 287 7.89 -24.33 -12.70
CA MET A 287 7.33 -24.85 -13.96
C MET A 287 6.58 -26.17 -13.77
N ASN A 288 7.07 -27.05 -12.91
CA ASN A 288 6.54 -28.40 -12.69
C ASN A 288 6.27 -28.64 -11.20
N ILE A 289 5.25 -27.99 -10.66
CA ILE A 289 4.78 -28.20 -9.30
C ILE A 289 3.50 -29.03 -9.30
N ASP A 290 3.39 -29.99 -8.39
CA ASP A 290 2.17 -30.78 -8.21
C ASP A 290 1.10 -30.00 -7.45
N ALA A 291 -0.15 -30.49 -7.49
CA ALA A 291 -1.27 -29.90 -6.79
C ALA A 291 -1.30 -30.26 -5.30
N ASN A 292 -0.35 -31.02 -4.78
CA ASN A 292 -0.33 -31.38 -3.36
C ASN A 292 0.09 -30.19 -2.51
N TYR A 293 -0.89 -29.52 -1.95
CA TYR A 293 -0.71 -28.31 -1.15
C TYR A 293 0.24 -28.49 0.05
N THR A 294 0.24 -29.65 0.70
CA THR A 294 1.11 -29.90 1.86
C THR A 294 2.59 -29.94 1.48
N LYS A 295 2.92 -30.36 0.27
CA LYS A 295 4.27 -30.35 -0.28
C LYS A 295 4.67 -28.98 -0.83
N MET A 296 3.71 -28.11 -1.08
CA MET A 296 3.90 -26.80 -1.68
C MET A 296 4.15 -25.69 -0.65
N ARG A 297 4.14 -26.02 0.62
CA ARG A 297 4.51 -25.05 1.65
C ARG A 297 5.83 -24.43 1.33
N GLY A 298 5.85 -23.16 1.47
CA GLY A 298 6.83 -22.28 0.88
C GLY A 298 8.27 -22.39 1.30
N ASN A 299 8.69 -23.38 2.03
CA ASN A 299 10.11 -23.64 2.36
C ASN A 299 11.06 -22.50 1.94
N GLY A 300 11.05 -21.39 2.70
CA GLY A 300 11.86 -20.20 2.38
C GLY A 300 11.17 -19.13 1.52
N LEU A 301 9.93 -19.32 1.06
CA LEU A 301 9.16 -18.28 0.39
C LEU A 301 8.46 -17.37 1.41
N TYR A 302 8.45 -16.08 1.16
CA TYR A 302 7.81 -15.11 2.04
C TYR A 302 6.28 -15.11 1.86
N GLN A 303 5.55 -15.51 2.90
CA GLN A 303 4.08 -15.43 2.95
C GLN A 303 3.35 -16.01 1.73
N GLY A 304 3.89 -17.04 1.10
CA GLY A 304 3.27 -17.62 -0.08
C GLY A 304 3.67 -19.06 -0.35
N THR A 305 2.97 -19.70 -1.28
CA THR A 305 3.28 -21.05 -1.77
C THR A 305 4.00 -20.98 -3.12
N ARG A 306 4.55 -22.10 -3.57
CA ARG A 306 5.09 -22.21 -4.94
C ARG A 306 4.03 -21.98 -6.00
N TRP A 307 2.78 -22.38 -5.76
CA TRP A 307 1.68 -22.13 -6.68
C TRP A 307 1.34 -20.64 -6.81
N GLN A 308 1.43 -19.90 -5.73
CA GLN A 308 1.19 -18.45 -5.73
C GLN A 308 2.35 -17.70 -6.41
N TYR A 309 3.58 -17.94 -5.96
CA TYR A 309 4.77 -17.29 -6.52
C TYR A 309 5.09 -17.70 -7.96
N ARG A 310 4.58 -18.82 -8.45
CA ARG A 310 4.67 -19.19 -9.87
C ARG A 310 4.29 -18.05 -10.79
N TRP A 311 3.31 -17.26 -10.41
CA TRP A 311 2.76 -16.15 -11.17
C TRP A 311 3.37 -14.80 -10.78
N GLY A 312 4.34 -14.77 -9.85
CA GLY A 312 4.87 -13.58 -9.21
C GLY A 312 5.62 -12.61 -10.14
N ALA A 313 6.00 -13.07 -11.35
CA ALA A 313 6.66 -12.24 -12.35
C ALA A 313 5.86 -12.18 -13.68
N PRO A 314 4.68 -11.54 -13.69
CA PRO A 314 3.77 -11.55 -14.85
C PRO A 314 4.34 -10.87 -16.11
N MET A 315 5.37 -10.03 -15.97
CA MET A 315 6.09 -9.41 -17.08
C MET A 315 6.87 -10.43 -17.91
N PHE A 316 7.15 -11.62 -17.38
CA PHE A 316 7.79 -12.75 -18.08
C PHE A 316 6.79 -13.79 -18.61
N LEU A 317 5.49 -13.46 -18.69
CA LEU A 317 4.46 -14.42 -19.13
C LEU A 317 4.77 -15.02 -20.53
N ASP A 318 5.24 -14.20 -21.46
CA ASP A 318 5.58 -14.67 -22.80
C ASP A 318 6.77 -15.65 -22.76
N ARG A 319 7.69 -15.47 -21.83
CA ARG A 319 8.79 -16.40 -21.58
C ARG A 319 8.31 -17.69 -20.91
N MET A 320 7.37 -17.61 -19.98
CA MET A 320 6.70 -18.80 -19.42
C MET A 320 6.02 -19.61 -20.51
N ILE A 321 5.33 -18.94 -21.46
CA ILE A 321 4.70 -19.58 -22.62
C ILE A 321 5.75 -20.26 -23.49
N ALA A 322 6.88 -19.61 -23.76
CA ALA A 322 7.95 -20.19 -24.54
C ALA A 322 8.58 -21.44 -23.89
N LEU A 323 8.67 -21.44 -22.54
CA LEU A 323 9.28 -22.54 -21.79
C LEU A 323 8.38 -23.78 -21.66
N CYS A 324 7.08 -23.62 -21.51
CA CYS A 324 6.22 -24.77 -21.22
C CYS A 324 4.95 -24.89 -22.08
N GLY A 325 4.74 -23.97 -22.99
CA GLY A 325 3.56 -23.93 -23.85
C GLY A 325 2.35 -23.25 -23.21
N LYS A 326 1.57 -22.59 -24.07
CA LYS A 326 0.37 -21.83 -23.65
C LYS A 326 -0.69 -22.72 -23.00
N ASP A 327 -0.96 -23.89 -23.59
CA ASP A 327 -2.01 -24.82 -23.10
C ASP A 327 -1.68 -25.35 -21.71
N LYS A 328 -0.40 -25.64 -21.45
CA LYS A 328 0.03 -26.07 -20.11
C LYS A 328 -0.16 -24.96 -19.10
N LEU A 329 0.18 -23.71 -19.43
CA LEU A 329 -0.05 -22.58 -18.54
C LEU A 329 -1.54 -22.32 -18.28
N GLN A 330 -2.39 -22.39 -19.32
CA GLN A 330 -3.84 -22.30 -19.17
C GLN A 330 -4.38 -23.38 -18.24
N LYS A 331 -3.96 -24.63 -18.42
CA LYS A 331 -4.36 -25.75 -17.56
C LYS A 331 -3.94 -25.48 -16.10
N GLN A 332 -2.71 -25.02 -15.88
CA GLN A 332 -2.20 -24.74 -14.55
C GLN A 332 -2.90 -23.54 -13.90
N LEU A 333 -3.26 -22.53 -14.69
CA LEU A 333 -4.01 -21.39 -14.19
C LEU A 333 -5.45 -21.79 -13.79
N ASN A 334 -6.11 -22.66 -14.56
CA ASN A 334 -7.42 -23.22 -14.17
C ASN A 334 -7.28 -24.04 -12.89
N THR A 335 -6.32 -24.97 -12.81
CA THR A 335 -6.03 -25.74 -11.58
C THR A 335 -5.84 -24.84 -10.37
N PHE A 336 -5.15 -23.69 -10.53
CA PHE A 336 -4.88 -22.76 -9.44
C PHE A 336 -6.15 -22.21 -8.78
N PHE A 337 -7.21 -21.96 -9.58
CA PHE A 337 -8.49 -21.50 -9.05
C PHE A 337 -9.43 -22.67 -8.69
N ASP A 338 -9.51 -23.70 -9.54
CA ASP A 338 -10.43 -24.83 -9.34
C ASP A 338 -10.08 -25.64 -8.08
N GLU A 339 -8.79 -25.76 -7.75
CA GLU A 339 -8.28 -26.40 -6.53
C GLU A 339 -8.14 -25.42 -5.34
N GLN A 340 -8.64 -24.18 -5.47
CA GLN A 340 -8.61 -23.17 -4.42
C GLN A 340 -7.19 -22.87 -3.87
N LEU A 341 -6.19 -22.85 -4.75
CA LEU A 341 -4.79 -22.55 -4.38
C LEU A 341 -4.50 -21.04 -4.30
N TYR A 342 -5.40 -20.24 -4.86
CA TYR A 342 -5.36 -18.77 -4.80
C TYR A 342 -5.61 -18.27 -3.38
N ASN A 343 -4.90 -17.22 -2.97
CA ASN A 343 -5.10 -16.57 -1.67
C ASN A 343 -5.40 -15.08 -1.84
N GLN A 344 -6.68 -14.73 -1.80
CA GLN A 344 -7.14 -13.34 -1.89
C GLN A 344 -6.69 -12.47 -0.71
N GLY A 345 -6.32 -13.05 0.41
CA GLY A 345 -5.91 -12.35 1.62
C GLY A 345 -4.41 -11.99 1.66
N ASN A 346 -3.68 -12.26 0.57
CA ASN A 346 -2.25 -11.93 0.48
C ASN A 346 -1.88 -11.50 -0.95
N GLU A 347 -0.80 -10.73 -1.10
CA GLU A 347 -0.47 -9.97 -2.30
C GLU A 347 0.22 -10.74 -3.43
N PRO A 348 0.97 -11.82 -3.21
CA PRO A 348 1.76 -12.47 -4.26
C PRO A 348 0.98 -12.84 -5.52
N ASP A 349 -0.31 -13.16 -5.39
CA ASP A 349 -1.14 -13.66 -6.46
C ASP A 349 -2.37 -12.79 -6.80
N ILE A 350 -2.50 -11.60 -6.20
CA ILE A 350 -3.66 -10.70 -6.38
C ILE A 350 -3.93 -10.32 -7.85
N HIS A 351 -2.91 -10.34 -8.70
CA HIS A 351 -3.01 -10.03 -10.14
C HIS A 351 -3.37 -11.26 -11.00
N VAL A 352 -3.29 -12.46 -10.44
CA VAL A 352 -3.38 -13.72 -11.20
C VAL A 352 -4.72 -13.92 -11.91
N PRO A 353 -5.89 -13.49 -11.37
CA PRO A 353 -7.16 -13.58 -12.09
C PRO A 353 -7.14 -12.91 -13.48
N PHE A 354 -6.31 -11.88 -13.66
CA PHE A 354 -6.22 -11.12 -14.91
C PHE A 354 -5.34 -11.81 -15.97
N LEU A 355 -4.55 -12.82 -15.59
CA LEU A 355 -3.72 -13.58 -16.52
C LEU A 355 -4.54 -14.41 -17.51
N PHE A 356 -5.77 -14.78 -17.18
CA PHE A 356 -6.68 -15.45 -18.11
C PHE A 356 -6.86 -14.65 -19.39
N GLY A 357 -7.00 -13.31 -19.31
CA GLY A 357 -7.11 -12.45 -20.47
C GLY A 357 -5.89 -12.51 -21.36
N ARG A 358 -4.69 -12.48 -20.77
CA ARG A 358 -3.41 -12.62 -21.51
C ARG A 358 -3.23 -14.00 -22.14
N LEU A 359 -3.78 -15.03 -21.52
CA LEU A 359 -3.75 -16.39 -22.04
C LEU A 359 -4.88 -16.71 -23.03
N GLY A 360 -5.74 -15.74 -23.38
CA GLY A 360 -6.81 -15.89 -24.35
C GLY A 360 -8.14 -16.40 -23.79
N GLN A 361 -8.36 -16.28 -22.47
CA GLN A 361 -9.59 -16.68 -21.77
C GLN A 361 -10.23 -15.50 -21.01
N PRO A 362 -10.53 -14.36 -21.64
CA PRO A 362 -10.98 -13.16 -20.94
C PRO A 362 -12.30 -13.34 -20.18
N LEU A 363 -13.21 -14.17 -20.67
CA LEU A 363 -14.48 -14.47 -19.96
C LEU A 363 -14.25 -15.20 -18.64
N ARG A 364 -13.19 -16.01 -18.55
CA ARG A 364 -12.83 -16.69 -17.30
C ARG A 364 -12.36 -15.70 -16.24
N THR A 365 -11.66 -14.62 -16.61
CA THR A 365 -11.32 -13.52 -15.71
C THR A 365 -12.58 -12.97 -15.02
N GLY A 366 -13.62 -12.62 -15.79
CA GLY A 366 -14.87 -12.08 -15.24
C GLY A 366 -15.53 -13.02 -14.25
N LYS A 367 -15.61 -14.33 -14.62
CA LYS A 367 -16.19 -15.37 -13.76
C LYS A 367 -15.42 -15.51 -12.45
N VAL A 368 -14.09 -15.65 -12.51
CA VAL A 368 -13.25 -15.81 -11.33
C VAL A 368 -13.31 -14.58 -10.41
N VAL A 369 -13.26 -13.38 -10.98
CA VAL A 369 -13.37 -12.15 -10.19
C VAL A 369 -14.73 -12.07 -9.50
N GLN A 370 -15.82 -12.42 -10.18
CA GLN A 370 -17.16 -12.46 -9.58
C GLN A 370 -17.25 -13.47 -8.45
N GLU A 371 -16.71 -14.67 -8.62
CA GLU A 371 -16.64 -15.71 -7.60
C GLU A 371 -15.85 -15.19 -6.37
N LEU A 372 -14.66 -14.62 -6.58
CA LEU A 372 -13.82 -14.08 -5.51
C LEU A 372 -14.46 -12.90 -4.75
N MET A 373 -15.33 -12.14 -5.39
CA MET A 373 -16.05 -11.04 -4.73
C MET A 373 -17.21 -11.52 -3.85
N LEU A 374 -17.84 -12.61 -4.20
CA LEU A 374 -19.11 -13.04 -3.61
C LEU A 374 -18.96 -14.27 -2.70
N ASP A 375 -17.93 -15.07 -2.91
CA ASP A 375 -17.72 -16.31 -2.16
C ASP A 375 -16.95 -16.11 -0.86
N SER A 376 -17.05 -17.13 0.00
CA SER A 376 -16.21 -17.24 1.18
C SER A 376 -14.74 -17.32 0.79
N ILE A 377 -13.92 -16.48 1.38
CA ILE A 377 -12.50 -16.40 1.08
C ILE A 377 -11.78 -17.62 1.64
N THR A 378 -11.16 -18.42 0.77
CA THR A 378 -10.21 -19.46 1.18
C THR A 378 -8.83 -18.84 1.30
N HIS A 379 -8.27 -18.83 2.50
CA HIS A 379 -6.95 -18.31 2.76
C HIS A 379 -5.93 -19.43 2.88
N ARG A 380 -4.86 -19.35 2.10
CA ARG A 380 -3.76 -20.28 2.14
C ARG A 380 -2.44 -19.52 2.22
N TYR A 381 -1.97 -19.31 3.44
CA TYR A 381 -0.61 -18.86 3.65
C TYR A 381 0.31 -20.08 3.58
N GLY A 382 1.12 -20.15 2.53
CA GLY A 382 2.22 -21.08 2.49
C GLY A 382 3.40 -20.44 3.21
N GLY A 383 4.21 -21.18 3.89
CA GLY A 383 5.48 -20.62 4.29
C GLY A 383 5.99 -21.13 5.59
N ASN A 384 5.28 -21.10 6.62
CA ASN A 384 5.65 -21.77 7.84
C ASN A 384 4.43 -22.27 8.62
N ASP A 385 4.65 -23.15 9.55
CA ASP A 385 3.60 -23.77 10.34
C ASP A 385 2.83 -22.78 11.22
N ALA A 386 3.39 -21.62 11.50
CA ALA A 386 2.76 -20.57 12.30
C ALA A 386 1.56 -19.92 11.56
N TYR A 387 1.52 -20.00 10.23
CA TYR A 387 0.45 -19.45 9.41
C TYR A 387 -0.52 -20.53 8.87
N LYS A 388 -0.65 -21.65 9.54
CA LYS A 388 -1.63 -22.70 9.19
C LYS A 388 -3.07 -22.21 9.23
N THR A 389 -3.35 -21.22 10.04
CA THR A 389 -4.63 -20.53 10.12
C THR A 389 -4.60 -19.30 9.25
N PRO A 390 -5.53 -19.18 8.31
CA PRO A 390 -5.64 -17.99 7.48
C PRO A 390 -5.89 -16.78 8.37
N PHE A 391 -5.05 -15.78 8.26
CA PHE A 391 -5.17 -14.55 9.05
C PHE A 391 -6.56 -13.92 8.93
N VAL A 392 -7.12 -13.85 7.74
CA VAL A 392 -8.48 -13.32 7.49
C VAL A 392 -9.55 -14.38 7.72
N GLY A 393 -9.29 -15.63 7.38
CA GLY A 393 -10.25 -16.73 7.58
C GLY A 393 -10.60 -16.99 9.05
N HIS A 394 -9.70 -16.68 9.98
CA HIS A 394 -10.01 -16.77 11.42
C HIS A 394 -10.95 -15.65 11.87
N ALA A 395 -10.75 -14.44 11.40
CA ALA A 395 -11.62 -13.31 11.70
C ALA A 395 -13.04 -13.52 11.12
N PHE A 396 -13.15 -14.18 9.97
CA PHE A 396 -14.43 -14.42 9.29
C PHE A 396 -15.08 -15.78 9.65
N LYS A 397 -14.29 -16.80 10.05
CA LYS A 397 -14.83 -18.13 10.38
C LYS A 397 -15.72 -18.12 11.63
N ASN A 398 -15.49 -17.20 12.54
CA ASN A 398 -16.26 -17.03 13.78
C ASN A 398 -17.19 -15.80 13.78
N ALA A 399 -17.14 -14.99 12.74
CA ALA A 399 -18.10 -13.92 12.56
C ALA A 399 -19.31 -14.52 11.80
N PRO A 400 -20.55 -14.33 12.26
CA PRO A 400 -21.69 -14.67 11.44
C PRO A 400 -21.53 -13.89 10.14
N LEU A 401 -21.36 -14.63 9.03
CA LEU A 401 -21.38 -14.02 7.71
C LEU A 401 -22.70 -13.26 7.62
N PRO A 402 -22.65 -11.99 7.33
CA PRO A 402 -23.85 -11.22 7.16
C PRO A 402 -24.63 -11.78 5.99
N LYS A 403 -25.89 -12.00 6.20
CA LYS A 403 -26.81 -12.50 5.18
C LYS A 403 -26.91 -11.57 3.96
N HIS A 404 -26.31 -10.38 4.02
CA HIS A 404 -26.25 -9.38 2.95
C HIS A 404 -24.96 -8.55 3.10
N GLY A 405 -24.33 -8.18 2.01
CA GLY A 405 -23.03 -7.49 1.96
C GLY A 405 -22.80 -6.21 2.78
N SER A 406 -23.80 -5.80 3.57
CA SER A 406 -23.75 -4.65 4.47
C SER A 406 -22.87 -4.85 5.71
N SER A 407 -22.32 -5.99 5.97
CA SER A 407 -21.80 -6.35 7.28
C SER A 407 -20.28 -6.46 7.37
N ILE A 408 -19.54 -6.32 6.30
CA ILE A 408 -18.12 -5.97 6.43
C ILE A 408 -18.01 -4.62 7.15
N LEU A 409 -18.93 -3.70 6.88
CA LEU A 409 -19.00 -2.42 7.59
C LEU A 409 -19.36 -2.60 9.07
N SER A 410 -20.32 -3.50 9.40
CA SER A 410 -20.72 -3.75 10.79
C SER A 410 -19.66 -4.51 11.59
N LEU A 411 -18.89 -5.39 10.97
CA LEU A 411 -17.75 -6.06 11.61
C LEU A 411 -16.59 -5.11 11.90
N LEU A 412 -16.43 -4.09 11.07
CA LEU A 412 -15.37 -3.09 11.25
C LEU A 412 -15.76 -1.99 12.24
N THR A 413 -17.07 -1.75 12.42
CA THR A 413 -17.58 -0.73 13.35
C THR A 413 -17.95 -1.28 14.73
N SER A 414 -18.33 -2.54 14.85
CA SER A 414 -18.85 -3.09 16.11
C SER A 414 -17.80 -3.70 17.03
N LYS A 415 -16.59 -4.04 16.55
CA LYS A 415 -15.53 -4.62 17.38
C LYS A 415 -14.35 -3.71 17.69
N ASN A 416 -14.26 -2.55 17.09
CA ASN A 416 -13.18 -1.60 17.37
C ASN A 416 -13.51 -0.55 18.42
N ASN A 417 -14.69 -0.61 19.04
CA ASN A 417 -15.04 0.29 20.14
C ASN A 417 -14.57 -0.19 21.53
N GLU A 418 -13.93 -1.37 21.61
CA GLU A 418 -13.43 -1.88 22.90
C GLU A 418 -11.90 -1.88 23.03
N THR A 419 -11.17 -1.42 22.00
CA THR A 419 -9.70 -1.38 22.09
C THR A 419 -9.14 -0.23 21.25
N ILE A 420 -9.33 0.99 21.69
CA ILE A 420 -8.41 2.13 21.48
C ILE A 420 -8.34 2.90 22.78
#